data_490d7c25e0685e871e69fcec68f7b066
#
_entry.id   490d7c25e0685e871e69fcec68f7b066
#
_cell.length_a   1.000
_cell.length_b   1.000
_cell.length_c   1.000
_cell.angle_alpha   90.00
_cell.angle_beta   90.00
_cell.angle_gamma   90.00
#
_symmetry.space_group_name_H-M   'P 1'
#
loop_
_entity.id
_entity.type
_entity.pdbx_description
1 polymer ?
#
loop_
_entity_poly.entity_id
_entity_poly.type
_entity_poly.pdbx_seq_one_letter_code
_entity_poly.pdbx_strand_id
1 'polypeptide(L)'
;MARAYAAVLDDLEVGYMVVGRGDRSAAAFTSATGRAVRVGGVESALCEVGPPSLAIVAVSVDQLSDTAGALLDTGVSRVLLEKPGGLGSVELTRIRERAGSAEVSIAYNRRHYASTGEARRLIARDGGVTSFAFELTEWPNAMEPVQVAPVVRRRWFLAQTSHVVDLAFHLGGRPVDWSCHSSGALEWHAGAARFSGSGLTDSGATFGYHGDWEAPGRWSVEILTRSHRYVFRPLEELRVGALGTDEQAVVELDDRLDRSFKPGVYCETRAFLDGGDPLSCSLDEQIENMAVYEKMAGY
;
A
#
# COMPACT_ATOMS: atom_id res chain seq x y z
N MET A 1 8.95 -6.10 4.88
CA MET A 1 8.67 -6.34 3.45
C MET A 1 9.82 -7.07 2.74
N ALA A 2 11.07 -6.65 2.79
CA ALA A 2 12.18 -7.26 2.04
C ALA A 2 12.22 -8.80 2.05
N ARG A 3 11.95 -9.45 3.21
CA ARG A 3 11.88 -10.92 3.29
C ARG A 3 10.71 -11.52 2.49
N ALA A 4 9.59 -10.82 2.41
CA ALA A 4 8.44 -11.28 1.63
C ALA A 4 8.74 -11.23 0.12
N TYR A 5 9.38 -10.16 -0.34
CA TYR A 5 9.85 -10.10 -1.72
C TYR A 5 10.90 -11.17 -2.05
N ALA A 6 11.86 -11.39 -1.14
CA ALA A 6 12.87 -12.43 -1.34
C ALA A 6 12.23 -13.82 -1.52
N ALA A 7 11.25 -14.18 -0.68
CA ALA A 7 10.54 -15.45 -0.80
C ALA A 7 9.82 -15.60 -2.15
N VAL A 8 9.23 -14.52 -2.68
CA VAL A 8 8.57 -14.54 -3.98
C VAL A 8 9.58 -14.63 -5.13
N LEU A 9 10.67 -13.87 -5.06
CA LEU A 9 11.72 -13.91 -6.08
C LEU A 9 12.41 -15.29 -6.14
N ASP A 10 12.56 -15.94 -4.99
CA ASP A 10 13.09 -17.30 -4.90
C ASP A 10 12.14 -18.32 -5.54
N ASP A 11 10.85 -18.23 -5.30
CA ASP A 11 9.83 -19.11 -5.90
C ASP A 11 9.70 -18.91 -7.41
N LEU A 12 9.86 -17.66 -7.87
CA LEU A 12 9.88 -17.31 -9.29
C LEU A 12 11.22 -17.61 -9.98
N GLU A 13 12.20 -18.16 -9.25
CA GLU A 13 13.56 -18.47 -9.74
C GLU A 13 14.27 -17.25 -10.38
N VAL A 14 13.96 -16.04 -9.91
CA VAL A 14 14.57 -14.80 -10.40
C VAL A 14 15.90 -14.55 -9.68
N GLY A 15 16.95 -14.30 -10.43
CA GLY A 15 18.24 -13.89 -9.87
C GLY A 15 18.18 -12.44 -9.37
N TYR A 16 18.56 -12.21 -8.10
CA TYR A 16 18.58 -10.88 -7.50
C TYR A 16 19.73 -10.71 -6.51
N MET A 17 20.06 -9.47 -6.23
CA MET A 17 21.02 -9.08 -5.19
C MET A 17 20.28 -8.30 -4.10
N VAL A 18 20.60 -8.61 -2.84
CA VAL A 18 20.08 -7.88 -1.69
C VAL A 18 21.10 -6.88 -1.21
N VAL A 19 20.67 -5.62 -1.09
CA VAL A 19 21.48 -4.52 -0.56
C VAL A 19 20.89 -4.03 0.75
N GLY A 20 21.73 -3.86 1.76
CA GLY A 20 21.38 -3.35 3.08
C GLY A 20 22.40 -2.33 3.57
N ARG A 21 22.03 -1.48 4.54
CA ARG A 21 22.93 -0.45 5.05
C ARG A 21 23.81 -0.93 6.21
N GLY A 22 23.28 -1.73 7.10
CA GLY A 22 23.94 -2.07 8.37
C GLY A 22 24.05 -3.57 8.62
N ASP A 23 25.12 -3.98 9.26
CA ASP A 23 25.46 -5.38 9.54
C ASP A 23 24.37 -6.11 10.32
N ARG A 24 23.77 -5.47 11.33
CA ARG A 24 22.72 -6.08 12.16
C ARG A 24 21.49 -6.49 11.34
N SER A 25 21.01 -5.61 10.48
CA SER A 25 19.85 -5.88 9.61
C SER A 25 20.19 -6.90 8.52
N ALA A 26 21.41 -6.84 8.00
CA ALA A 26 21.93 -7.80 7.03
C ALA A 26 22.02 -9.20 7.63
N ALA A 27 22.62 -9.35 8.80
CA ALA A 27 22.71 -10.62 9.52
C ALA A 27 21.32 -11.22 9.83
N ALA A 28 20.37 -10.39 10.28
CA ALA A 28 19.00 -10.80 10.55
C ALA A 28 18.24 -11.22 9.28
N PHE A 29 18.51 -10.57 8.14
CA PHE A 29 17.96 -10.95 6.85
C PHE A 29 18.55 -12.29 6.36
N THR A 30 19.87 -12.40 6.37
CA THR A 30 20.60 -13.63 5.96
C THR A 30 20.17 -14.84 6.80
N SER A 31 20.07 -14.66 8.12
CA SER A 31 19.60 -15.74 9.03
C SER A 31 18.17 -16.21 8.69
N ALA A 32 17.30 -15.28 8.24
CA ALA A 32 15.89 -15.60 7.96
C ALA A 32 15.64 -16.15 6.55
N THR A 33 16.51 -15.84 5.57
CA THR A 33 16.28 -16.16 4.16
C THR A 33 17.36 -17.04 3.54
N GLY A 34 18.51 -17.20 4.20
CA GLY A 34 19.68 -17.86 3.61
C GLY A 34 20.41 -17.02 2.54
N ARG A 35 19.90 -15.83 2.19
CA ARG A 35 20.47 -14.97 1.15
C ARG A 35 21.50 -14.00 1.70
N ALA A 36 22.62 -13.88 1.01
CA ALA A 36 23.65 -12.91 1.36
C ALA A 36 23.16 -11.47 1.13
N VAL A 37 23.58 -10.56 2.00
CA VAL A 37 23.28 -9.13 1.89
C VAL A 37 24.59 -8.36 1.65
N ARG A 38 24.62 -7.55 0.60
CA ARG A 38 25.68 -6.57 0.41
C ARG A 38 25.46 -5.39 1.33
N VAL A 39 26.35 -5.17 2.27
CA VAL A 39 26.29 -4.06 3.23
C VAL A 39 26.94 -2.80 2.64
N GLY A 40 26.59 -1.63 3.12
CA GLY A 40 27.11 -0.34 2.67
C GLY A 40 26.08 0.57 2.01
N GLY A 41 24.85 0.06 1.80
CA GLY A 41 23.76 0.83 1.21
C GLY A 41 23.77 0.84 -0.33
N VAL A 42 22.75 1.48 -0.89
CA VAL A 42 22.52 1.47 -2.33
C VAL A 42 23.65 2.15 -3.12
N GLU A 43 24.17 3.27 -2.64
CA GLU A 43 25.24 4.02 -3.32
C GLU A 43 26.53 3.21 -3.46
N SER A 44 26.95 2.54 -2.36
CA SER A 44 28.11 1.65 -2.40
C SER A 44 27.91 0.50 -3.38
N ALA A 45 26.73 -0.13 -3.38
CA ALA A 45 26.43 -1.22 -4.29
C ALA A 45 26.45 -0.76 -5.75
N LEU A 46 25.89 0.41 -6.06
CA LEU A 46 25.88 0.98 -7.41
C LEU A 46 27.27 1.29 -7.94
N CYS A 47 28.18 1.77 -7.07
CA CYS A 47 29.58 2.00 -7.44
C CYS A 47 30.32 0.69 -7.78
N GLU A 48 29.96 -0.42 -7.13
CA GLU A 48 30.68 -1.69 -7.30
C GLU A 48 30.15 -2.55 -8.45
N VAL A 49 28.83 -2.59 -8.64
CA VAL A 49 28.20 -3.51 -9.61
C VAL A 49 27.43 -2.81 -10.72
N GLY A 50 27.32 -1.48 -10.67
CA GLY A 50 26.55 -0.70 -11.63
C GLY A 50 25.02 -0.73 -11.36
N PRO A 51 24.23 0.00 -12.18
CA PRO A 51 22.80 0.09 -12.02
C PRO A 51 22.07 -1.21 -12.40
N PRO A 52 21.06 -1.63 -11.63
CA PRO A 52 20.18 -2.73 -12.03
C PRO A 52 19.16 -2.24 -13.08
N SER A 53 18.61 -3.17 -13.87
CA SER A 53 17.47 -2.86 -14.74
C SER A 53 16.19 -2.61 -13.93
N LEU A 54 15.99 -3.41 -12.89
CA LEU A 54 14.82 -3.37 -12.02
C LEU A 54 15.25 -3.27 -10.56
N ALA A 55 14.52 -2.53 -9.75
CA ALA A 55 14.77 -2.43 -8.31
C ALA A 55 13.49 -2.50 -7.50
N ILE A 56 13.51 -3.23 -6.38
CA ILE A 56 12.47 -3.22 -5.35
C ILE A 56 13.02 -2.51 -4.13
N VAL A 57 12.43 -1.39 -3.74
CA VAL A 57 12.87 -0.58 -2.61
C VAL A 57 11.98 -0.86 -1.39
N ALA A 58 12.49 -1.64 -0.44
CA ALA A 58 11.77 -2.10 0.75
C ALA A 58 12.49 -1.70 2.04
N VAL A 59 12.77 -0.42 2.19
CA VAL A 59 13.38 0.20 3.36
C VAL A 59 12.32 0.84 4.27
N SER A 60 12.73 1.48 5.37
CA SER A 60 11.80 2.25 6.20
C SER A 60 11.29 3.49 5.46
N VAL A 61 10.08 3.95 5.81
CA VAL A 61 9.36 5.02 5.07
C VAL A 61 10.20 6.29 4.91
N ASP A 62 10.91 6.69 5.95
CA ASP A 62 11.81 7.85 5.97
C ASP A 62 13.07 7.69 5.09
N GLN A 63 13.27 6.55 4.48
CA GLN A 63 14.41 6.25 3.61
C GLN A 63 14.01 5.96 2.16
N LEU A 64 12.70 5.88 1.89
CA LEU A 64 12.20 5.49 0.57
C LEU A 64 12.61 6.48 -0.51
N SER A 65 12.39 7.77 -0.27
CA SER A 65 12.66 8.82 -1.25
C SER A 65 14.15 8.92 -1.61
N ASP A 66 15.04 8.90 -0.63
CA ASP A 66 16.49 9.00 -0.86
C ASP A 66 17.02 7.75 -1.59
N THR A 67 16.55 6.56 -1.18
CA THR A 67 16.95 5.30 -1.82
C THR A 67 16.46 5.21 -3.26
N ALA A 68 15.20 5.60 -3.51
CA ALA A 68 14.66 5.65 -4.87
C ALA A 68 15.40 6.68 -5.74
N GLY A 69 15.68 7.86 -5.19
CA GLY A 69 16.45 8.90 -5.89
C GLY A 69 17.83 8.43 -6.33
N ALA A 70 18.58 7.78 -5.44
CA ALA A 70 19.91 7.24 -5.78
C ALA A 70 19.87 6.19 -6.91
N LEU A 71 18.83 5.36 -6.96
CA LEU A 71 18.61 4.40 -8.06
C LEU A 71 18.24 5.12 -9.36
N LEU A 72 17.33 6.07 -9.32
CA LEU A 72 16.85 6.80 -10.49
C LEU A 72 17.96 7.62 -11.15
N ASP A 73 18.85 8.23 -10.37
CA ASP A 73 20.01 8.98 -10.84
C ASP A 73 21.00 8.11 -11.66
N THR A 74 20.93 6.77 -11.54
CA THR A 74 21.78 5.84 -12.30
C THR A 74 21.12 5.29 -13.56
N GLY A 75 19.86 5.65 -13.83
CA GLY A 75 19.16 5.22 -15.04
C GLY A 75 18.50 3.84 -14.92
N VAL A 76 18.15 3.40 -13.70
CA VAL A 76 17.28 2.23 -13.51
C VAL A 76 15.97 2.41 -14.29
N SER A 77 15.51 1.36 -14.97
CA SER A 77 14.35 1.49 -15.86
C SER A 77 13.00 1.34 -15.14
N ARG A 78 12.95 0.49 -14.10
CA ARG A 78 11.72 0.29 -13.30
C ARG A 78 12.04 0.15 -11.81
N VAL A 79 11.21 0.80 -10.97
CA VAL A 79 11.32 0.75 -9.50
C VAL A 79 9.96 0.39 -8.91
N LEU A 80 9.89 -0.68 -8.11
CA LEU A 80 8.79 -0.93 -7.19
C LEU A 80 9.17 -0.35 -5.83
N LEU A 81 8.49 0.71 -5.44
CA LEU A 81 8.77 1.44 -4.21
C LEU A 81 7.72 1.11 -3.15
N GLU A 82 8.16 0.66 -1.98
CA GLU A 82 7.23 0.42 -0.88
C GLU A 82 6.37 1.64 -0.57
N LYS A 83 5.10 1.36 -0.24
CA LYS A 83 4.16 2.41 0.13
C LYS A 83 4.57 3.12 1.44
N PRO A 84 4.22 4.36 1.60
CA PRO A 84 3.47 5.25 0.70
C PRO A 84 4.36 5.97 -0.33
N GLY A 85 5.59 5.54 -0.54
CA GLY A 85 6.58 6.14 -1.42
C GLY A 85 7.46 7.19 -0.75
N GLY A 86 7.02 7.77 0.36
CA GLY A 86 7.73 8.79 1.14
C GLY A 86 6.87 9.32 2.28
N LEU A 87 7.37 10.32 3.01
CA LEU A 87 6.70 10.93 4.15
C LEU A 87 5.64 11.99 3.76
N GLY A 88 5.47 12.27 2.47
CA GLY A 88 4.47 13.22 1.98
C GLY A 88 4.73 13.66 0.53
N SER A 89 3.88 14.56 0.05
CA SER A 89 3.85 15.04 -1.34
C SER A 89 5.19 15.58 -1.84
N VAL A 90 5.94 16.27 -0.99
CA VAL A 90 7.24 16.87 -1.35
C VAL A 90 8.26 15.81 -1.76
N GLU A 91 8.29 14.68 -1.05
CA GLU A 91 9.22 13.58 -1.36
C GLU A 91 8.84 12.87 -2.66
N LEU A 92 7.55 12.66 -2.89
CA LEU A 92 7.07 12.06 -4.15
C LEU A 92 7.38 12.95 -5.35
N THR A 93 7.22 14.28 -5.21
CA THR A 93 7.60 15.23 -6.27
C THR A 93 9.09 15.15 -6.59
N ARG A 94 9.95 15.06 -5.59
CA ARG A 94 11.41 14.86 -5.81
C ARG A 94 11.73 13.55 -6.53
N ILE A 95 11.04 12.46 -6.21
CA ILE A 95 11.17 11.19 -6.93
C ILE A 95 10.75 11.38 -8.39
N ARG A 96 9.63 12.08 -8.63
CA ARG A 96 9.10 12.34 -9.98
C ARG A 96 10.07 13.16 -10.84
N GLU A 97 10.70 14.17 -10.26
CA GLU A 97 11.72 15.00 -10.94
C GLU A 97 12.93 14.18 -11.38
N ARG A 98 13.31 13.15 -10.62
CA ARG A 98 14.46 12.26 -10.92
C ARG A 98 14.08 11.08 -11.81
N ALA A 99 12.82 10.71 -11.88
CA ALA A 99 12.37 9.49 -12.56
C ALA A 99 12.68 9.52 -14.09
N GLY A 100 12.67 10.71 -14.72
CA GLY A 100 12.91 10.81 -16.17
C GLY A 100 11.93 9.91 -16.94
N SER A 101 12.44 8.90 -17.63
CA SER A 101 11.67 7.87 -18.33
C SER A 101 11.49 6.57 -17.54
N ALA A 102 12.01 6.49 -16.31
CA ALA A 102 11.84 5.33 -15.46
C ALA A 102 10.39 5.15 -15.01
N GLU A 103 9.92 3.93 -15.01
CA GLU A 103 8.62 3.55 -14.44
C GLU A 103 8.77 3.35 -12.94
N VAL A 104 8.04 4.14 -12.14
CA VAL A 104 8.00 4.00 -10.68
C VAL A 104 6.59 3.64 -10.25
N SER A 105 6.46 2.48 -9.61
CA SER A 105 5.21 1.98 -9.06
C SER A 105 5.28 1.91 -7.53
N ILE A 106 4.17 2.23 -6.87
CA ILE A 106 4.04 2.16 -5.41
C ILE A 106 3.38 0.85 -5.00
N ALA A 107 4.00 0.15 -4.06
CA ALA A 107 3.64 -1.20 -3.67
C ALA A 107 2.41 -1.26 -2.73
N TYR A 108 1.23 -1.08 -3.29
CA TYR A 108 -0.03 -1.31 -2.59
C TYR A 108 -0.51 -2.74 -2.80
N ASN A 109 0.13 -3.68 -2.12
CA ASN A 109 -0.12 -5.12 -2.25
C ASN A 109 -1.59 -5.54 -2.08
N ARG A 110 -2.43 -4.74 -1.42
CA ARG A 110 -3.86 -5.04 -1.24
C ARG A 110 -4.65 -4.94 -2.54
N ARG A 111 -4.18 -4.19 -3.53
CA ARG A 111 -4.76 -4.18 -4.87
C ARG A 111 -4.67 -5.55 -5.55
N HIS A 112 -3.70 -6.37 -5.13
CA HIS A 112 -3.40 -7.70 -5.68
C HIS A 112 -3.89 -8.86 -4.81
N TYR A 113 -4.71 -8.61 -3.78
CA TYR A 113 -5.34 -9.67 -3.00
C TYR A 113 -6.33 -10.47 -3.86
N ALA A 114 -6.45 -11.76 -3.62
CA ALA A 114 -7.46 -12.59 -4.26
C ALA A 114 -8.87 -12.05 -4.03
N SER A 115 -9.14 -11.56 -2.81
CA SER A 115 -10.40 -10.88 -2.47
C SER A 115 -10.66 -9.64 -3.31
N THR A 116 -9.65 -8.81 -3.56
CA THR A 116 -9.76 -7.61 -4.39
C THR A 116 -10.00 -7.97 -5.85
N GLY A 117 -9.25 -8.94 -6.38
CA GLY A 117 -9.41 -9.41 -7.76
C GLY A 117 -10.82 -9.92 -8.05
N GLU A 118 -11.35 -10.76 -7.16
CA GLU A 118 -12.69 -11.29 -7.29
C GLU A 118 -13.78 -10.22 -7.12
N ALA A 119 -13.63 -9.33 -6.13
CA ALA A 119 -14.58 -8.23 -5.95
C ALA A 119 -14.64 -7.33 -7.18
N ARG A 120 -13.51 -6.96 -7.79
CA ARG A 120 -13.49 -6.15 -9.03
C ARG A 120 -14.26 -6.83 -10.16
N ARG A 121 -14.08 -8.15 -10.31
CA ARG A 121 -14.80 -8.94 -11.31
C ARG A 121 -16.32 -8.90 -11.08
N LEU A 122 -16.73 -9.09 -9.83
CA LEU A 122 -18.15 -9.10 -9.44
C LEU A 122 -18.78 -7.71 -9.55
N ILE A 123 -18.10 -6.66 -9.07
CA ILE A 123 -18.53 -5.25 -9.17
C ILE A 123 -18.74 -4.84 -10.64
N ALA A 124 -17.80 -5.21 -11.51
CA ALA A 124 -17.91 -4.92 -12.95
C ALA A 124 -19.15 -5.61 -13.56
N ARG A 125 -19.45 -6.84 -13.15
CA ARG A 125 -20.64 -7.59 -13.58
C ARG A 125 -21.94 -6.94 -13.13
N ASP A 126 -21.95 -6.29 -11.95
CA ASP A 126 -23.10 -5.56 -11.42
C ASP A 126 -23.30 -4.17 -12.03
N GLY A 127 -22.40 -3.73 -12.90
CA GLY A 127 -22.47 -2.42 -13.57
C GLY A 127 -21.78 -1.29 -12.80
N GLY A 128 -20.93 -1.61 -11.83
CA GLY A 128 -20.09 -0.66 -11.12
C GLY A 128 -20.58 -0.29 -9.72
N VAL A 129 -19.78 0.53 -9.05
CA VAL A 129 -20.01 0.98 -7.67
C VAL A 129 -21.05 2.10 -7.65
N THR A 130 -22.00 2.04 -6.71
CA THR A 130 -22.97 3.12 -6.47
C THR A 130 -22.62 3.93 -5.21
N SER A 131 -22.08 3.24 -4.19
CA SER A 131 -21.58 3.86 -2.96
C SER A 131 -20.62 2.94 -2.24
N PHE A 132 -19.81 3.48 -1.32
CA PHE A 132 -18.95 2.67 -0.47
C PHE A 132 -18.65 3.36 0.87
N ALA A 133 -18.26 2.54 1.83
CA ALA A 133 -17.79 3.01 3.13
C ALA A 133 -16.54 2.25 3.55
N PHE A 134 -15.68 2.87 4.37
CA PHE A 134 -14.52 2.19 4.93
C PHE A 134 -14.17 2.65 6.34
N GLU A 135 -13.65 1.72 7.11
CA GLU A 135 -13.16 1.95 8.48
C GLU A 135 -11.64 1.92 8.47
N LEU A 136 -11.03 2.92 9.08
CA LEU A 136 -9.58 3.07 9.19
C LEU A 136 -9.06 3.09 10.64
N THR A 137 -9.79 2.46 11.55
CA THR A 137 -9.41 2.33 12.96
C THR A 137 -8.15 1.48 13.11
N GLU A 138 -7.17 1.99 13.86
CA GLU A 138 -5.94 1.30 14.21
C GLU A 138 -6.00 0.76 15.65
N TRP A 139 -5.17 -0.23 15.95
CA TRP A 139 -5.00 -0.73 17.32
C TRP A 139 -3.76 -0.11 17.96
N PRO A 140 -3.89 0.79 18.93
CA PRO A 140 -2.74 1.43 19.59
C PRO A 140 -1.74 0.42 20.15
N ASN A 141 -2.24 -0.66 20.79
CA ASN A 141 -1.40 -1.69 21.40
C ASN A 141 -0.56 -2.48 20.39
N ALA A 142 -0.95 -2.53 19.12
CA ALA A 142 -0.17 -3.15 18.07
C ALA A 142 0.98 -2.25 17.57
N MET A 143 0.93 -0.96 17.91
CA MET A 143 1.87 0.07 17.44
C MET A 143 2.98 0.39 18.45
N GLU A 144 2.74 0.20 19.76
CA GLU A 144 3.71 0.47 20.81
C GLU A 144 5.05 -0.26 20.66
N PRO A 145 5.10 -1.55 20.29
CA PRO A 145 6.36 -2.27 20.17
C PRO A 145 7.12 -2.00 18.87
N VAL A 146 6.53 -1.27 17.91
CA VAL A 146 7.18 -1.03 16.61
C VAL A 146 8.22 0.06 16.72
N GLN A 147 9.49 -0.33 16.66
CA GLN A 147 10.63 0.61 16.63
C GLN A 147 10.68 1.31 15.27
N VAL A 148 9.89 2.35 15.10
CA VAL A 148 9.94 3.24 13.94
C VAL A 148 10.49 4.60 14.32
N ALA A 149 11.11 5.28 13.36
CA ALA A 149 11.62 6.63 13.57
C ALA A 149 10.49 7.60 13.99
N PRO A 150 10.74 8.56 14.87
CA PRO A 150 9.72 9.52 15.33
C PRO A 150 9.03 10.27 14.17
N VAL A 151 9.76 10.54 13.08
CA VAL A 151 9.19 11.18 11.88
C VAL A 151 8.15 10.30 11.21
N VAL A 152 8.36 8.98 11.15
CA VAL A 152 7.39 8.02 10.61
C VAL A 152 6.17 7.92 11.51
N ARG A 153 6.33 7.93 12.84
CA ARG A 153 5.20 7.95 13.79
C ARG A 153 4.29 9.17 13.56
N ARG A 154 4.88 10.35 13.40
CA ARG A 154 4.10 11.57 13.10
C ARG A 154 3.34 11.52 11.77
N ARG A 155 3.73 10.64 10.87
CA ARG A 155 3.11 10.39 9.55
C ARG A 155 2.46 9.00 9.48
N TRP A 156 2.01 8.47 10.63
CA TRP A 156 1.48 7.10 10.72
C TRP A 156 0.30 6.84 9.79
N PHE A 157 -0.57 7.83 9.61
CA PHE A 157 -1.67 7.72 8.65
C PHE A 157 -1.16 7.35 7.25
N LEU A 158 -0.13 8.02 6.76
CA LEU A 158 0.49 7.70 5.47
C LEU A 158 1.27 6.38 5.53
N ALA A 159 2.04 6.18 6.60
CA ALA A 159 2.90 5.02 6.73
C ALA A 159 2.13 3.70 6.87
N GLN A 160 0.93 3.70 7.44
CA GLN A 160 0.16 2.50 7.75
C GLN A 160 -1.26 2.54 7.17
N THR A 161 -2.05 3.52 7.55
CA THR A 161 -3.49 3.59 7.25
C THR A 161 -3.77 3.81 5.76
N SER A 162 -2.82 4.37 5.01
CA SER A 162 -2.93 4.52 3.54
C SER A 162 -3.28 3.23 2.81
N HIS A 163 -2.98 2.07 3.36
CA HIS A 163 -3.35 0.78 2.76
C HIS A 163 -4.86 0.58 2.59
N VAL A 164 -5.65 0.88 3.62
CA VAL A 164 -7.11 0.71 3.54
C VAL A 164 -7.74 1.84 2.75
N VAL A 165 -7.18 3.04 2.83
CA VAL A 165 -7.63 4.20 2.06
C VAL A 165 -7.42 3.97 0.57
N ASP A 166 -6.22 3.50 0.19
CA ASP A 166 -5.90 3.14 -1.19
C ASP A 166 -6.85 2.08 -1.74
N LEU A 167 -7.06 0.99 -1.00
CA LEU A 167 -7.96 -0.08 -1.43
C LEU A 167 -9.39 0.44 -1.65
N ALA A 168 -9.89 1.27 -0.74
CA ALA A 168 -11.25 1.81 -0.84
C ALA A 168 -11.43 2.68 -2.09
N PHE A 169 -10.50 3.61 -2.35
CA PHE A 169 -10.55 4.47 -3.53
C PHE A 169 -10.17 3.74 -4.83
N HIS A 170 -9.29 2.74 -4.77
CA HIS A 170 -9.01 1.88 -5.92
C HIS A 170 -10.26 1.13 -6.42
N LEU A 171 -11.12 0.70 -5.50
CA LEU A 171 -12.37 0.01 -5.83
C LEU A 171 -13.51 0.98 -6.15
N GLY A 172 -13.62 2.09 -5.39
CA GLY A 172 -14.78 2.99 -5.40
C GLY A 172 -14.65 4.21 -6.30
N GLY A 173 -13.45 4.51 -6.83
CA GLY A 173 -13.16 5.72 -7.60
C GLY A 173 -12.53 6.83 -6.74
N ARG A 174 -11.98 7.84 -7.41
CA ARG A 174 -11.21 8.93 -6.75
C ARG A 174 -12.13 10.03 -6.22
N PRO A 175 -11.88 10.58 -5.02
CA PRO A 175 -12.70 11.66 -4.47
C PRO A 175 -12.53 12.96 -5.27
N VAL A 176 -13.64 13.58 -5.69
CA VAL A 176 -13.66 14.84 -6.44
C VAL A 176 -14.35 15.98 -5.70
N ASP A 177 -15.44 15.69 -4.98
CA ASP A 177 -16.16 16.64 -4.12
C ASP A 177 -16.39 16.00 -2.76
N TRP A 178 -15.65 16.51 -1.74
CA TRP A 178 -15.66 15.85 -0.44
C TRP A 178 -15.18 16.75 0.70
N SER A 179 -15.61 16.40 1.91
CA SER A 179 -15.18 17.03 3.15
C SER A 179 -14.68 15.99 4.15
N CYS A 180 -13.81 16.44 5.05
CA CYS A 180 -13.28 15.60 6.11
C CYS A 180 -13.09 16.39 7.39
N HIS A 181 -13.08 15.65 8.51
CA HIS A 181 -12.82 16.17 9.84
C HIS A 181 -11.83 15.25 10.54
N SER A 182 -10.87 15.86 11.21
CA SER A 182 -9.95 15.18 12.11
C SER A 182 -9.98 15.84 13.48
N SER A 183 -9.82 15.06 14.54
CA SER A 183 -9.87 15.56 15.92
C SER A 183 -9.13 14.64 16.88
N GLY A 184 -8.96 15.10 18.13
CA GLY A 184 -8.22 14.37 19.15
C GLY A 184 -6.71 14.41 18.90
N ALA A 185 -5.98 13.72 19.77
CA ALA A 185 -4.52 13.55 19.65
C ALA A 185 -4.11 12.32 20.46
N LEU A 186 -3.09 11.63 19.99
CA LEU A 186 -2.37 10.61 20.75
C LEU A 186 -1.00 11.15 21.15
N GLU A 187 -0.44 10.68 22.26
CA GLU A 187 0.88 11.09 22.71
C GLU A 187 1.94 10.96 21.59
N TRP A 188 1.87 9.90 20.81
CA TRP A 188 2.79 9.60 19.72
C TRP A 188 2.33 10.12 18.34
N HIS A 189 1.08 10.60 18.21
CA HIS A 189 0.51 11.18 17.00
C HIS A 189 -0.36 12.40 17.34
N ALA A 190 0.28 13.54 17.47
CA ALA A 190 -0.35 14.76 17.93
C ALA A 190 -1.31 15.40 16.88
N GLY A 191 -1.28 14.95 15.62
CA GLY A 191 -2.08 15.55 14.56
C GLY A 191 -3.57 15.24 14.67
N ALA A 192 -3.92 14.00 14.95
CA ALA A 192 -5.30 13.55 15.17
C ALA A 192 -5.35 12.12 15.74
N ALA A 193 -6.48 11.76 16.34
CA ALA A 193 -6.81 10.40 16.77
C ALA A 193 -8.10 9.88 16.11
N ARG A 194 -8.98 10.79 15.66
CA ARG A 194 -10.27 10.46 15.05
C ARG A 194 -10.37 11.12 13.70
N PHE A 195 -10.91 10.39 12.74
CA PHE A 195 -11.00 10.78 11.33
C PHE A 195 -12.39 10.43 10.79
N SER A 196 -12.99 11.35 10.05
CA SER A 196 -14.25 11.09 9.35
C SER A 196 -14.35 11.95 8.10
N GLY A 197 -15.12 11.50 7.13
CA GLY A 197 -15.38 12.26 5.92
C GLY A 197 -16.35 11.56 4.99
N SER A 198 -16.83 12.31 4.01
CA SER A 198 -17.75 11.81 2.99
C SER A 198 -17.69 12.68 1.74
N GLY A 199 -18.18 12.13 0.62
CA GLY A 199 -18.24 12.88 -0.62
C GLY A 199 -18.64 12.05 -1.83
N LEU A 200 -18.24 12.55 -2.99
CA LEU A 200 -18.45 11.96 -4.30
C LEU A 200 -17.11 11.62 -4.96
N THR A 201 -17.11 10.55 -5.74
CA THR A 201 -15.98 10.17 -6.58
C THR A 201 -16.19 10.57 -8.04
N ASP A 202 -15.13 10.49 -8.83
CA ASP A 202 -15.11 10.70 -10.28
C ASP A 202 -16.04 9.73 -11.04
N SER A 203 -16.32 8.55 -10.49
CA SER A 203 -17.32 7.61 -11.02
C SER A 203 -18.76 7.97 -10.66
N GLY A 204 -18.99 9.00 -9.85
CA GLY A 204 -20.29 9.39 -9.33
C GLY A 204 -20.77 8.59 -8.11
N ALA A 205 -19.94 7.69 -7.58
CA ALA A 205 -20.25 6.97 -6.35
C ALA A 205 -20.13 7.88 -5.12
N THR A 206 -21.07 7.74 -4.16
CA THR A 206 -20.94 8.39 -2.85
C THR A 206 -20.05 7.55 -1.94
N PHE A 207 -19.31 8.21 -1.06
CA PHE A 207 -18.51 7.50 -0.06
C PHE A 207 -18.57 8.12 1.33
N GLY A 208 -18.26 7.30 2.34
CA GLY A 208 -18.04 7.75 3.70
C GLY A 208 -16.96 6.93 4.38
N TYR A 209 -16.29 7.55 5.36
CA TYR A 209 -15.31 6.84 6.17
C TYR A 209 -15.29 7.35 7.60
N HIS A 210 -14.83 6.49 8.49
CA HIS A 210 -14.46 6.88 9.84
C HIS A 210 -13.28 6.06 10.36
N GLY A 211 -12.62 6.57 11.38
CA GLY A 211 -11.63 5.86 12.17
C GLY A 211 -11.47 6.50 13.53
N ASP A 212 -11.33 5.67 14.55
CA ASP A 212 -11.03 6.12 15.90
C ASP A 212 -9.88 5.26 16.46
N TRP A 213 -8.71 5.88 16.60
CA TRP A 213 -7.51 5.19 17.07
C TRP A 213 -7.44 5.06 18.59
N GLU A 214 -8.49 5.55 19.30
CA GLU A 214 -8.67 5.39 20.74
C GLU A 214 -9.79 4.36 21.08
N ALA A 215 -10.46 3.80 20.06
CA ALA A 215 -11.59 2.89 20.24
C ALA A 215 -11.33 1.50 19.65
N PRO A 216 -12.10 0.48 20.06
CA PRO A 216 -12.11 -0.80 19.38
C PRO A 216 -12.61 -0.67 17.94
N GLY A 217 -11.92 -1.32 17.01
CA GLY A 217 -12.27 -1.33 15.59
C GLY A 217 -11.19 -1.99 14.78
N ARG A 218 -11.37 -2.04 13.48
CA ARG A 218 -10.40 -2.57 12.53
C ARG A 218 -10.72 -2.11 11.13
N TRP A 219 -9.74 -2.14 10.25
CA TRP A 219 -9.91 -1.86 8.83
C TRP A 219 -10.99 -2.71 8.20
N SER A 220 -11.85 -2.07 7.46
CA SER A 220 -12.83 -2.72 6.60
C SER A 220 -13.14 -1.84 5.39
N VAL A 221 -13.55 -2.46 4.30
CA VAL A 221 -14.08 -1.78 3.12
C VAL A 221 -15.41 -2.43 2.77
N GLU A 222 -16.41 -1.63 2.51
CA GLU A 222 -17.72 -2.06 2.08
C GLU A 222 -18.10 -1.34 0.80
N ILE A 223 -18.38 -2.10 -0.25
CA ILE A 223 -18.73 -1.59 -1.58
C ILE A 223 -20.18 -1.99 -1.88
N LEU A 224 -20.99 -1.05 -2.34
CA LEU A 224 -22.35 -1.29 -2.77
C LEU A 224 -22.48 -1.06 -4.28
N THR A 225 -23.19 -1.99 -4.90
CA THR A 225 -23.65 -1.90 -6.28
C THR A 225 -25.19 -1.84 -6.30
N ARG A 226 -25.80 -1.87 -7.44
CA ARG A 226 -27.28 -1.98 -7.54
C ARG A 226 -27.82 -3.34 -7.13
N SER A 227 -26.97 -4.37 -7.08
CA SER A 227 -27.38 -5.76 -6.87
C SER A 227 -26.83 -6.37 -5.58
N HIS A 228 -25.64 -5.94 -5.17
CA HIS A 228 -24.92 -6.60 -4.07
C HIS A 228 -24.21 -5.61 -3.16
N ARG A 229 -23.93 -6.08 -1.94
CA ARG A 229 -23.01 -5.52 -0.98
C ARG A 229 -21.79 -6.43 -0.88
N TYR A 230 -20.60 -5.87 -1.03
CA TYR A 230 -19.31 -6.54 -0.93
C TYR A 230 -18.60 -6.04 0.32
N VAL A 231 -18.24 -6.94 1.24
CA VAL A 231 -17.64 -6.58 2.53
C VAL A 231 -16.28 -7.26 2.68
N PHE A 232 -15.26 -6.44 2.91
CA PHE A 232 -13.89 -6.87 3.23
C PHE A 232 -13.64 -6.66 4.73
N ARG A 233 -13.71 -7.73 5.52
CA ARG A 233 -13.42 -7.73 6.97
C ARG A 233 -13.17 -9.14 7.48
N PRO A 234 -11.87 -9.55 7.62
CA PRO A 234 -10.64 -8.79 7.27
C PRO A 234 -10.52 -8.51 5.77
N LEU A 235 -9.52 -7.71 5.35
CA LEU A 235 -9.38 -7.30 3.94
C LEU A 235 -9.07 -8.49 3.00
N GLU A 236 -8.51 -9.56 3.54
CA GLU A 236 -8.21 -10.81 2.85
C GLU A 236 -9.45 -11.66 2.54
N GLU A 237 -10.58 -11.41 3.24
CA GLU A 237 -11.85 -12.12 3.07
C GLU A 237 -12.85 -11.25 2.30
N LEU A 238 -13.60 -11.85 1.40
CA LEU A 238 -14.71 -11.21 0.70
C LEU A 238 -16.02 -11.88 1.10
N ARG A 239 -16.97 -11.05 1.57
CA ARG A 239 -18.37 -11.46 1.78
C ARG A 239 -19.28 -10.73 0.82
N VAL A 240 -20.32 -11.42 0.36
CA VAL A 240 -21.32 -10.86 -0.56
C VAL A 240 -22.72 -11.07 -0.01
N GLY A 241 -23.49 -10.00 0.05
CA GLY A 241 -24.92 -10.00 0.35
C GLY A 241 -25.71 -9.49 -0.87
N ALA A 242 -26.80 -10.16 -1.21
CA ALA A 242 -27.67 -9.73 -2.30
C ALA A 242 -28.69 -8.67 -1.86
N LEU A 243 -29.16 -7.86 -2.80
CA LEU A 243 -30.25 -6.91 -2.55
C LEU A 243 -31.49 -7.64 -2.00
N GLY A 244 -32.06 -7.10 -0.92
CA GLY A 244 -33.28 -7.65 -0.28
C GLY A 244 -33.03 -8.74 0.76
N THR A 245 -31.76 -8.98 1.14
CA THR A 245 -31.40 -9.88 2.27
C THR A 245 -30.35 -9.26 3.16
N ASP A 246 -30.36 -9.62 4.44
CA ASP A 246 -29.32 -9.30 5.40
C ASP A 246 -28.22 -10.38 5.47
N GLU A 247 -28.43 -11.50 4.82
CA GLU A 247 -27.47 -12.60 4.78
C GLU A 247 -26.26 -12.24 3.93
N GLN A 248 -25.07 -12.59 4.43
CA GLN A 248 -23.80 -12.43 3.71
C GLN A 248 -23.07 -13.77 3.67
N ALA A 249 -22.78 -14.23 2.48
CA ALA A 249 -21.97 -15.44 2.27
C ALA A 249 -20.50 -15.08 2.06
N VAL A 250 -19.60 -15.90 2.60
CA VAL A 250 -18.17 -15.83 2.28
C VAL A 250 -17.98 -16.33 0.85
N VAL A 251 -17.27 -15.55 0.05
CA VAL A 251 -16.92 -15.94 -1.33
C VAL A 251 -15.74 -16.89 -1.29
N GLU A 252 -15.85 -18.01 -1.99
CA GLU A 252 -14.74 -18.91 -2.20
C GLU A 252 -13.72 -18.26 -3.16
N LEU A 253 -12.47 -18.13 -2.71
CA LEU A 253 -11.40 -17.46 -3.42
C LEU A 253 -10.29 -18.45 -3.79
N ASP A 254 -9.66 -18.26 -4.94
CA ASP A 254 -8.35 -18.87 -5.22
C ASP A 254 -7.25 -18.04 -4.55
N ASP A 255 -7.12 -18.20 -3.24
CA ASP A 255 -6.21 -17.47 -2.37
C ASP A 255 -4.92 -18.24 -2.02
N ARG A 256 -4.58 -19.28 -2.80
CA ARG A 256 -3.40 -20.13 -2.55
C ARG A 256 -2.11 -19.35 -2.44
N LEU A 257 -1.91 -18.34 -3.30
CA LEU A 257 -0.74 -17.48 -3.26
C LEU A 257 -0.74 -16.57 -2.03
N ASP A 258 -1.90 -16.03 -1.65
CA ASP A 258 -2.06 -15.17 -0.47
C ASP A 258 -1.86 -15.96 0.84
N ARG A 259 -2.11 -17.28 0.85
CA ARG A 259 -1.82 -18.17 1.99
C ARG A 259 -0.37 -18.63 2.04
N SER A 260 0.25 -18.85 0.89
CA SER A 260 1.63 -19.35 0.83
C SER A 260 2.66 -18.25 1.03
N PHE A 261 2.33 -17.02 0.64
CA PHE A 261 3.16 -15.84 0.75
C PHE A 261 2.46 -14.75 1.55
N LYS A 262 3.13 -13.60 1.74
CA LYS A 262 2.43 -12.44 2.28
C LYS A 262 1.36 -12.02 1.27
N PRO A 263 0.08 -11.87 1.69
CA PRO A 263 -1.02 -11.59 0.78
C PRO A 263 -0.74 -10.47 -0.22
N GLY A 264 -1.05 -10.71 -1.49
CA GLY A 264 -0.89 -9.81 -2.62
C GLY A 264 0.55 -9.62 -3.11
N VAL A 265 1.57 -9.89 -2.29
CA VAL A 265 2.97 -9.61 -2.65
C VAL A 265 3.46 -10.48 -3.81
N TYR A 266 2.98 -11.71 -3.91
CA TYR A 266 3.34 -12.58 -5.03
C TYR A 266 2.85 -12.01 -6.37
N CYS A 267 1.57 -11.70 -6.45
CA CYS A 267 0.97 -11.17 -7.67
C CYS A 267 1.54 -9.79 -8.02
N GLU A 268 1.72 -8.91 -7.04
CA GLU A 268 2.36 -7.60 -7.22
C GLU A 268 3.79 -7.71 -7.75
N THR A 269 4.61 -8.58 -7.15
CA THR A 269 6.01 -8.77 -7.58
C THR A 269 6.08 -9.32 -8.99
N ARG A 270 5.28 -10.34 -9.31
CA ARG A 270 5.23 -10.90 -10.66
C ARG A 270 4.80 -9.86 -11.68
N ALA A 271 3.72 -9.11 -11.41
CA ALA A 271 3.24 -8.05 -12.28
C ALA A 271 4.29 -6.95 -12.49
N PHE A 272 5.04 -6.58 -11.46
CA PHE A 272 6.16 -5.65 -11.57
C PHE A 272 7.30 -6.21 -12.47
N LEU A 273 7.63 -7.49 -12.35
CA LEU A 273 8.66 -8.12 -13.19
C LEU A 273 8.22 -8.19 -14.65
N ASP A 274 6.96 -8.53 -14.90
CA ASP A 274 6.39 -8.62 -16.25
C ASP A 274 6.20 -7.23 -16.88
N GLY A 275 5.85 -6.22 -16.10
CA GLY A 275 5.54 -4.85 -16.53
C GLY A 275 4.12 -4.69 -17.09
N GLY A 276 3.64 -3.45 -17.14
CA GLY A 276 2.34 -3.11 -17.74
C GLY A 276 1.11 -3.53 -16.93
N ASP A 277 1.25 -3.67 -15.62
CA ASP A 277 0.15 -4.07 -14.74
C ASP A 277 -0.87 -2.92 -14.52
N PRO A 278 -2.14 -3.11 -14.90
CA PRO A 278 -3.19 -2.10 -14.73
C PRO A 278 -3.61 -1.89 -13.26
N LEU A 279 -3.18 -2.75 -12.34
CA LEU A 279 -3.46 -2.62 -10.90
C LEU A 279 -2.39 -1.81 -10.18
N SER A 280 -1.21 -1.65 -10.76
CA SER A 280 -0.12 -0.89 -10.18
C SER A 280 -0.53 0.56 -9.90
N CYS A 281 -0.17 1.05 -8.72
CA CYS A 281 -0.25 2.46 -8.42
C CYS A 281 0.97 3.17 -9.02
N SER A 282 0.79 3.95 -10.07
CA SER A 282 1.88 4.73 -10.65
C SER A 282 2.32 5.85 -9.69
N LEU A 283 3.53 6.38 -9.89
CA LEU A 283 4.01 7.52 -9.11
C LEU A 283 3.11 8.74 -9.29
N ASP A 284 2.62 9.01 -10.50
CA ASP A 284 1.73 10.15 -10.76
C ASP A 284 0.38 9.97 -10.04
N GLU A 285 -0.21 8.77 -10.09
CA GLU A 285 -1.39 8.42 -9.29
C GLU A 285 -1.13 8.61 -7.79
N GLN A 286 0.02 8.16 -7.29
CA GLN A 286 0.35 8.30 -5.86
C GLN A 286 0.53 9.76 -5.44
N ILE A 287 1.08 10.63 -6.29
CA ILE A 287 1.18 12.06 -6.00
C ILE A 287 -0.21 12.66 -5.79
N GLU A 288 -1.16 12.31 -6.64
CA GLU A 288 -2.55 12.77 -6.53
C GLU A 288 -3.23 12.18 -5.28
N ASN A 289 -3.05 10.88 -5.02
CA ASN A 289 -3.56 10.21 -3.83
C ASN A 289 -2.97 10.79 -2.54
N MET A 290 -1.69 11.15 -2.56
CA MET A 290 -1.02 11.71 -1.38
C MET A 290 -1.68 13.00 -0.90
N ALA A 291 -2.09 13.89 -1.83
CA ALA A 291 -2.80 15.11 -1.47
C ALA A 291 -4.14 14.83 -0.75
N VAL A 292 -4.84 13.77 -1.18
CA VAL A 292 -6.07 13.30 -0.51
C VAL A 292 -5.74 12.75 0.88
N TYR A 293 -4.73 11.91 0.99
CA TYR A 293 -4.36 11.25 2.25
C TYR A 293 -3.84 12.26 3.29
N GLU A 294 -3.04 13.25 2.88
CA GLU A 294 -2.57 14.33 3.76
C GLU A 294 -3.75 15.16 4.29
N LYS A 295 -4.72 15.49 3.44
CA LYS A 295 -5.93 16.20 3.85
C LYS A 295 -6.78 15.37 4.82
N MET A 296 -6.96 14.06 4.56
CA MET A 296 -7.67 13.16 5.47
C MET A 296 -6.98 13.05 6.84
N ALA A 297 -5.65 13.02 6.85
CA ALA A 297 -4.84 12.93 8.06
C ALA A 297 -4.79 14.24 8.87
N GLY A 298 -5.12 15.37 8.24
CA GLY A 298 -4.98 16.69 8.84
C GLY A 298 -3.51 17.17 8.89
N TYR A 299 -2.67 16.78 7.91
CA TYR A 299 -1.26 17.15 7.81
C TYR A 299 -1.04 18.46 7.04
#